data_e041e57de6c194e4dcf3de91893eb4e7
#
_entry.id   e041e57de6c194e4dcf3de91893eb4e7
#
_cell.length_a   1.000
_cell.length_b   1.000
_cell.length_c   1.000
_cell.angle_alpha   90.00
_cell.angle_beta   90.00
_cell.angle_gamma   90.00
#
_symmetry.space_group_name_H-M   'P 1'
#
loop_
_entity.id
_entity.type
_entity.pdbx_description
1 polymer ?
#
loop_
_entity_poly.entity_id
_entity_poly.type
_entity_poly.pdbx_seq_one_letter_code
_entity_poly.pdbx_strand_id
1 'polypeptide(L)'
;MTLTTGFSHIATMTDDVDRLVGFYRRVFDAEALFDMEEDGIRHAAIDVGGALVIHAFHVPWAPPDDRREAFDRGRIDHFGLTVPTLDALRDVRRRLWAEGEGVTNGDVRDFGPVYSLHFVDPDGVHLEVNVMKDSWGTDPVLPQSQWTILDREALPA
;
A
#
# COMPACT_ATOMS: atom_id res chain seq x y z
N MET A 1 26.54 -11.83 -2.87
CA MET A 1 25.45 -12.05 -3.85
C MET A 1 24.28 -12.64 -3.08
N THR A 2 23.10 -12.03 -3.14
CA THR A 2 21.89 -12.57 -2.47
C THR A 2 21.39 -13.79 -3.23
N LEU A 3 20.83 -14.77 -2.50
CA LEU A 3 20.23 -15.97 -3.10
C LEU A 3 18.80 -15.71 -3.63
N THR A 4 18.16 -14.64 -3.16
CA THR A 4 16.80 -14.25 -3.55
C THR A 4 16.83 -13.12 -4.57
N THR A 5 15.80 -13.03 -5.39
CA THR A 5 15.60 -11.96 -6.41
C THR A 5 14.59 -10.91 -5.97
N GLY A 6 14.07 -11.00 -4.74
CA GLY A 6 13.08 -10.10 -4.17
C GLY A 6 11.79 -10.80 -3.75
N PHE A 7 10.74 -10.02 -3.52
CA PHE A 7 9.41 -10.52 -3.20
C PHE A 7 8.64 -10.87 -4.48
N SER A 8 7.90 -11.97 -4.46
CA SER A 8 6.97 -12.35 -5.54
C SER A 8 5.55 -11.85 -5.26
N HIS A 9 5.07 -12.02 -4.03
CA HIS A 9 3.73 -11.61 -3.62
C HIS A 9 3.64 -11.37 -2.13
N ILE A 10 2.57 -10.67 -1.72
CA ILE A 10 2.11 -10.55 -0.35
C ILE A 10 0.68 -11.11 -0.32
N ALA A 11 0.44 -12.08 0.54
CA ALA A 11 -0.91 -12.62 0.75
C ALA A 11 -1.64 -11.79 1.81
N THR A 12 -2.87 -11.40 1.50
CA THR A 12 -3.78 -10.67 2.40
C THR A 12 -5.12 -11.39 2.50
N MET A 13 -5.78 -11.25 3.63
CA MET A 13 -7.13 -11.75 3.82
C MET A 13 -8.13 -10.62 3.63
N THR A 14 -9.22 -10.89 2.94
CA THR A 14 -10.32 -9.94 2.73
C THR A 14 -11.67 -10.62 2.97
N ASP A 15 -12.64 -9.88 3.40
CA ASP A 15 -14.04 -10.33 3.43
C ASP A 15 -14.79 -10.03 2.13
N ASP A 16 -14.20 -9.20 1.24
CA ASP A 16 -14.78 -8.81 -0.04
C ASP A 16 -13.70 -8.59 -1.10
N VAL A 17 -13.49 -9.60 -1.96
CA VAL A 17 -12.49 -9.56 -3.05
C VAL A 17 -12.82 -8.46 -4.06
N ASP A 18 -14.09 -8.24 -4.39
CA ASP A 18 -14.49 -7.22 -5.38
C ASP A 18 -14.18 -5.81 -4.87
N ARG A 19 -14.46 -5.54 -3.59
CA ARG A 19 -14.12 -4.29 -2.93
C ARG A 19 -12.61 -4.02 -2.97
N LEU A 20 -11.81 -5.02 -2.60
CA LEU A 20 -10.35 -4.88 -2.54
C LEU A 20 -9.75 -4.68 -3.94
N VAL A 21 -10.09 -5.53 -4.91
CA VAL A 21 -9.66 -5.40 -6.31
C VAL A 21 -10.08 -4.05 -6.88
N GLY A 22 -11.33 -3.63 -6.61
CA GLY A 22 -11.87 -2.34 -7.04
C GLY A 22 -11.08 -1.16 -6.48
N PHE A 23 -10.68 -1.20 -5.22
CA PHE A 23 -9.84 -0.18 -4.59
C PHE A 23 -8.49 -0.05 -5.31
N TYR A 24 -7.73 -1.14 -5.46
CA TYR A 24 -6.43 -1.09 -6.13
C TYR A 24 -6.52 -0.65 -7.59
N ARG A 25 -7.60 -1.04 -8.28
CA ARG A 25 -7.86 -0.57 -9.65
C ARG A 25 -8.08 0.95 -9.71
N ARG A 26 -8.91 1.51 -8.83
CA ARG A 26 -9.20 2.97 -8.84
C ARG A 26 -8.01 3.81 -8.42
N VAL A 27 -7.23 3.34 -7.46
CA VAL A 27 -6.13 4.14 -6.89
C VAL A 27 -4.85 4.00 -7.71
N PHE A 28 -4.53 2.77 -8.16
CA PHE A 28 -3.22 2.44 -8.74
C PHE A 28 -3.28 1.99 -10.20
N ASP A 29 -4.45 2.01 -10.84
CA ASP A 29 -4.69 1.42 -12.16
C ASP A 29 -4.29 -0.07 -12.22
N ALA A 30 -4.36 -0.76 -11.08
CA ALA A 30 -4.00 -2.16 -10.94
C ALA A 30 -4.99 -3.08 -11.67
N GLU A 31 -4.51 -4.22 -12.12
CA GLU A 31 -5.32 -5.24 -12.77
C GLU A 31 -5.28 -6.56 -12.00
N ALA A 32 -6.40 -7.28 -12.00
CA ALA A 32 -6.40 -8.65 -11.51
C ALA A 32 -5.83 -9.58 -12.60
N LEU A 33 -4.73 -10.26 -12.29
CA LEU A 33 -4.14 -11.27 -13.16
C LEU A 33 -5.03 -12.51 -13.26
N PHE A 34 -5.69 -12.84 -12.17
CA PHE A 34 -6.76 -13.82 -12.08
C PHE A 34 -7.67 -13.50 -10.89
N ASP A 35 -8.89 -14.02 -10.95
CA ASP A 35 -9.89 -14.04 -9.90
C ASP A 35 -10.64 -15.35 -10.03
N MET A 36 -10.58 -16.21 -9.03
CA MET A 36 -11.13 -17.57 -9.11
C MET A 36 -11.64 -18.03 -7.75
N GLU A 37 -12.56 -18.96 -7.80
CA GLU A 37 -13.08 -19.64 -6.61
C GLU A 37 -12.92 -21.15 -6.78
N GLU A 38 -12.36 -21.80 -5.76
CA GLU A 38 -12.19 -23.24 -5.67
C GLU A 38 -12.40 -23.69 -4.23
N ASP A 39 -13.20 -24.74 -4.03
CA ASP A 39 -13.50 -25.32 -2.71
C ASP A 39 -14.02 -24.29 -1.67
N GLY A 40 -14.75 -23.26 -2.13
CA GLY A 40 -15.30 -22.20 -1.29
C GLY A 40 -14.29 -21.14 -0.86
N ILE A 41 -13.07 -21.17 -1.38
CA ILE A 41 -12.08 -20.12 -1.25
C ILE A 41 -12.07 -19.29 -2.54
N ARG A 42 -12.36 -18.00 -2.46
CA ARG A 42 -12.17 -17.07 -3.57
C ARG A 42 -10.84 -16.35 -3.38
N HIS A 43 -10.05 -16.26 -4.46
CA HIS A 43 -8.79 -15.55 -4.41
C HIS A 43 -8.48 -14.84 -5.74
N ALA A 44 -7.83 -13.70 -5.62
CA ALA A 44 -7.42 -12.89 -6.75
C ALA A 44 -5.96 -12.46 -6.61
N ALA A 45 -5.24 -12.41 -7.72
CA ALA A 45 -3.91 -11.82 -7.77
C ALA A 45 -3.99 -10.44 -8.42
N ILE A 46 -3.63 -9.40 -7.66
CA ILE A 46 -3.70 -8.00 -8.07
C ILE A 46 -2.30 -7.54 -8.43
N ASP A 47 -2.08 -7.25 -9.71
CA ASP A 47 -0.83 -6.65 -10.20
C ASP A 47 -0.81 -5.15 -9.88
N VAL A 48 0.05 -4.79 -8.96
CA VAL A 48 0.28 -3.39 -8.52
C VAL A 48 1.51 -2.78 -9.20
N GLY A 49 2.06 -3.47 -10.18
CA GLY A 49 3.27 -3.08 -10.90
C GLY A 49 4.55 -3.67 -10.32
N GLY A 50 5.61 -3.64 -11.13
CA GLY A 50 6.90 -4.23 -10.76
C GLY A 50 6.84 -5.76 -10.74
N ALA A 51 7.46 -6.37 -9.72
CA ALA A 51 7.47 -7.82 -9.53
C ALA A 51 6.58 -8.27 -8.36
N LEU A 52 5.89 -7.35 -7.71
CA LEU A 52 5.06 -7.63 -6.54
C LEU A 52 3.60 -7.79 -6.94
N VAL A 53 2.98 -8.85 -6.44
CA VAL A 53 1.54 -9.13 -6.57
C VAL A 53 0.92 -9.14 -5.18
N ILE A 54 -0.23 -8.51 -5.02
CA ILE A 54 -1.08 -8.69 -3.83
C ILE A 54 -2.01 -9.86 -4.11
N HIS A 55 -1.87 -10.93 -3.33
CA HIS A 55 -2.70 -12.12 -3.45
C HIS A 55 -3.78 -12.08 -2.38
N ALA A 56 -4.97 -11.64 -2.75
CA ALA A 56 -6.13 -11.50 -1.89
C ALA A 56 -6.86 -12.85 -1.75
N PHE A 57 -7.22 -13.21 -0.53
CA PHE A 57 -8.01 -14.41 -0.23
C PHE A 57 -9.25 -14.07 0.57
N HIS A 58 -10.39 -14.58 0.12
CA HIS A 58 -11.60 -14.68 0.93
C HIS A 58 -11.77 -16.14 1.37
N VAL A 59 -11.75 -16.37 2.67
CA VAL A 59 -11.90 -17.68 3.29
C VAL A 59 -13.07 -17.62 4.27
N PRO A 60 -14.23 -18.26 3.97
CA PRO A 60 -15.46 -18.10 4.74
C PRO A 60 -15.36 -18.49 6.22
N TRP A 61 -14.41 -19.34 6.56
CA TRP A 61 -14.14 -19.78 7.93
C TRP A 61 -12.97 -19.07 8.60
N ALA A 62 -12.42 -18.04 7.96
CA ALA A 62 -11.39 -17.22 8.60
C ALA A 62 -11.96 -16.62 9.89
N PRO A 63 -11.18 -16.59 10.99
CA PRO A 63 -11.63 -15.94 12.21
C PRO A 63 -11.90 -14.45 11.94
N PRO A 64 -12.82 -13.84 12.71
CA PRO A 64 -13.01 -12.40 12.66
C PRO A 64 -11.67 -11.69 12.90
N ASP A 65 -11.57 -10.50 12.33
CA ASP A 65 -10.40 -9.66 12.41
C ASP A 65 -9.88 -9.47 13.86
N ASP A 66 -8.69 -9.98 14.12
CA ASP A 66 -7.93 -9.73 15.36
C ASP A 66 -6.83 -8.71 15.02
N ARG A 67 -7.25 -7.46 14.75
CA ARG A 67 -6.33 -6.37 14.36
C ARG A 67 -5.37 -6.09 15.49
N ARG A 68 -4.10 -6.27 15.20
CA ARG A 68 -3.04 -5.83 16.10
C ARG A 68 -2.74 -4.36 15.85
N GLU A 69 -2.38 -3.67 16.93
CA GLU A 69 -1.96 -2.28 16.84
C GLU A 69 -0.70 -2.11 15.99
N ALA A 70 -0.54 -0.93 15.39
CA ALA A 70 0.69 -0.55 14.71
C ALA A 70 1.89 -0.73 15.66
N PHE A 71 3.02 -1.18 15.10
CA PHE A 71 4.27 -1.48 15.82
C PHE A 71 4.25 -2.71 16.75
N ASP A 72 3.19 -3.50 16.78
CA ASP A 72 3.21 -4.79 17.45
C ASP A 72 4.19 -5.75 16.78
N ARG A 73 4.97 -6.47 17.61
CA ARG A 73 5.96 -7.42 17.10
C ARG A 73 5.31 -8.69 16.56
N GLY A 74 5.95 -9.29 15.54
CA GLY A 74 5.51 -10.58 14.98
C GLY A 74 4.44 -10.47 13.90
N ARG A 75 4.24 -9.26 13.34
CA ARG A 75 3.42 -9.00 12.16
C ARG A 75 4.19 -8.16 11.14
N ILE A 76 3.71 -8.11 9.91
CA ILE A 76 4.11 -7.05 8.97
C ILE A 76 3.40 -5.77 9.43
N ASP A 77 4.16 -4.72 9.73
CA ASP A 77 3.62 -3.44 10.16
C ASP A 77 2.96 -2.72 8.99
N HIS A 78 3.69 -2.54 7.92
CA HIS A 78 3.23 -2.01 6.64
C HIS A 78 4.12 -2.48 5.50
N PHE A 79 3.71 -2.25 4.26
CA PHE A 79 4.56 -2.43 3.09
C PHE A 79 4.43 -1.23 2.14
N GLY A 80 5.48 -0.98 1.34
CA GLY A 80 5.53 0.17 0.46
C GLY A 80 5.39 -0.18 -1.01
N LEU A 81 4.59 0.60 -1.72
CA LEU A 81 4.51 0.63 -3.17
C LEU A 81 5.34 1.80 -3.70
N THR A 82 6.00 1.64 -4.83
CA THR A 82 6.84 2.68 -5.40
C THR A 82 6.21 3.28 -6.65
N VAL A 83 6.19 4.60 -6.73
CA VAL A 83 5.81 5.33 -7.95
C VAL A 83 7.01 6.09 -8.50
N PRO A 84 7.08 6.33 -9.83
CA PRO A 84 8.30 6.82 -10.46
C PRO A 84 8.60 8.30 -10.19
N THR A 85 7.59 9.11 -9.87
CA THR A 85 7.75 10.57 -9.75
C THR A 85 6.88 11.14 -8.64
N LEU A 86 7.23 12.35 -8.19
CA LEU A 86 6.43 13.09 -7.21
C LEU A 86 5.04 13.46 -7.77
N ASP A 87 4.91 13.68 -9.08
CA ASP A 87 3.61 13.96 -9.69
C ASP A 87 2.72 12.71 -9.71
N ALA A 88 3.29 11.52 -9.94
CA ALA A 88 2.57 10.26 -9.79
C ALA A 88 2.12 10.03 -8.33
N LEU A 89 2.97 10.39 -7.35
CA LEU A 89 2.59 10.34 -5.93
C LEU A 89 1.42 11.28 -5.61
N ARG A 90 1.43 12.50 -6.18
CA ARG A 90 0.34 13.46 -6.03
C ARG A 90 -0.96 12.97 -6.66
N ASP A 91 -0.87 12.27 -7.80
CA ASP A 91 -2.04 11.66 -8.43
C ASP A 91 -2.65 10.56 -7.54
N VAL A 92 -1.81 9.64 -7.03
CA VAL A 92 -2.24 8.62 -6.08
C VAL A 92 -2.83 9.26 -4.81
N ARG A 93 -2.21 10.32 -4.28
CA ARG A 93 -2.73 11.09 -3.13
C ARG A 93 -4.17 11.57 -3.36
N ARG A 94 -4.46 12.13 -4.55
CA ARG A 94 -5.83 12.59 -4.90
C ARG A 94 -6.81 11.42 -4.99
N ARG A 95 -6.40 10.29 -5.57
CA ARG A 95 -7.25 9.10 -5.70
C ARG A 95 -7.53 8.48 -4.33
N LEU A 96 -6.52 8.34 -3.46
CA LEU A 96 -6.69 7.86 -2.08
C LEU A 96 -7.63 8.75 -1.28
N TRP A 97 -7.51 10.07 -1.45
CA TRP A 97 -8.41 11.03 -0.79
C TRP A 97 -9.86 10.84 -1.23
N ALA A 98 -10.09 10.55 -2.52
CA ALA A 98 -11.42 10.31 -3.08
C ALA A 98 -12.06 8.99 -2.61
N GLU A 99 -11.28 8.04 -2.07
CA GLU A 99 -11.81 6.78 -1.48
C GLU A 99 -12.52 7.03 -0.13
N GLY A 100 -12.29 8.18 0.51
CA GLY A 100 -13.05 8.60 1.68
C GLY A 100 -12.22 8.81 2.95
N GLU A 101 -12.95 9.13 4.02
CA GLU A 101 -12.37 9.41 5.33
C GLU A 101 -11.67 8.17 5.92
N GLY A 102 -10.51 8.38 6.53
CA GLY A 102 -9.73 7.32 7.18
C GLY A 102 -8.77 6.56 6.27
N VAL A 103 -8.89 6.69 4.93
CA VAL A 103 -7.98 6.02 4.00
C VAL A 103 -6.59 6.63 4.05
N THR A 104 -6.47 7.95 4.08
CA THR A 104 -5.20 8.66 4.21
C THR A 104 -5.41 10.02 4.88
N ASN A 105 -4.38 10.53 5.57
CA ASN A 105 -4.36 11.92 6.02
C ASN A 105 -3.84 12.90 4.96
N GLY A 106 -3.40 12.37 3.81
CA GLY A 106 -2.91 13.16 2.69
C GLY A 106 -1.53 13.80 2.88
N ASP A 107 -0.84 13.53 3.98
CA ASP A 107 0.49 14.08 4.25
C ASP A 107 1.57 13.36 3.44
N VAL A 108 2.14 14.04 2.46
CA VAL A 108 3.37 13.58 1.80
C VAL A 108 4.56 14.03 2.62
N ARG A 109 5.29 13.10 3.20
CA ARG A 109 6.44 13.36 4.08
C ARG A 109 7.75 13.17 3.35
N ASP A 110 8.66 14.10 3.57
CA ASP A 110 10.05 13.99 3.15
C ASP A 110 10.88 13.41 4.32
N PHE A 111 11.35 12.19 4.13
CA PHE A 111 12.23 11.49 5.07
C PHE A 111 13.71 11.60 4.73
N GLY A 112 14.07 12.46 3.77
CA GLY A 112 15.42 12.60 3.21
C GLY A 112 15.56 11.80 1.92
N PRO A 113 15.94 10.52 1.96
CA PRO A 113 16.12 9.71 0.75
C PRO A 113 14.82 9.24 0.09
N VAL A 114 13.65 9.49 0.71
CA VAL A 114 12.35 9.04 0.20
C VAL A 114 11.25 10.04 0.52
N TYR A 115 10.31 10.22 -0.40
CA TYR A 115 9.00 10.81 -0.14
C TYR A 115 8.01 9.70 0.12
N SER A 116 7.19 9.83 1.15
CA SER A 116 6.20 8.82 1.53
C SER A 116 4.83 9.41 1.83
N LEU A 117 3.79 8.71 1.41
CA LEU A 117 2.39 8.94 1.75
C LEU A 117 1.82 7.66 2.35
N HIS A 118 1.33 7.73 3.57
CA HIS A 118 0.70 6.60 4.26
C HIS A 118 -0.79 6.50 3.93
N PHE A 119 -1.27 5.28 3.81
CA PHE A 119 -2.70 4.99 3.63
C PHE A 119 -3.06 3.62 4.22
N VAL A 120 -4.37 3.36 4.29
CA VAL A 120 -4.94 2.09 4.74
C VAL A 120 -5.84 1.57 3.64
N ASP A 121 -5.72 0.31 3.29
CA ASP A 121 -6.61 -0.33 2.33
C ASP A 121 -7.99 -0.66 2.95
N PRO A 122 -8.98 -1.12 2.15
CA PRO A 122 -10.32 -1.43 2.66
C PRO A 122 -10.37 -2.49 3.77
N ASP A 123 -9.36 -3.35 3.86
CA ASP A 123 -9.25 -4.39 4.89
C ASP A 123 -8.41 -3.96 6.09
N GLY A 124 -7.98 -2.68 6.13
CA GLY A 124 -7.23 -2.12 7.24
C GLY A 124 -5.74 -2.44 7.22
N VAL A 125 -5.22 -2.91 6.10
CA VAL A 125 -3.77 -3.09 5.92
C VAL A 125 -3.10 -1.74 5.75
N HIS A 126 -2.03 -1.50 6.50
CA HIS A 126 -1.24 -0.28 6.41
C HIS A 126 -0.24 -0.36 5.26
N LEU A 127 -0.22 0.66 4.44
CA LEU A 127 0.68 0.79 3.31
C LEU A 127 1.29 2.19 3.22
N GLU A 128 2.35 2.28 2.42
CA GLU A 128 2.92 3.55 1.95
C GLU A 128 3.00 3.58 0.43
N VAL A 129 2.91 4.78 -0.14
CA VAL A 129 3.33 5.04 -1.52
C VAL A 129 4.58 5.92 -1.49
N ASN A 130 5.61 5.47 -2.17
CA ASN A 130 6.95 6.03 -2.06
C ASN A 130 7.50 6.52 -3.40
N VAL A 131 8.20 7.66 -3.38
CA VAL A 131 9.13 8.07 -4.43
C VAL A 131 10.53 7.94 -3.86
N MET A 132 11.30 6.99 -4.38
CA MET A 132 12.69 6.82 -4.01
C MET A 132 13.54 7.89 -4.69
N LYS A 133 14.37 8.60 -3.91
CA LYS A 133 15.37 9.54 -4.45
C LYS A 133 16.66 8.80 -4.78
N ASP A 134 17.55 9.42 -5.56
CA ASP A 134 18.84 8.83 -5.94
C ASP A 134 19.71 8.46 -4.73
N SER A 135 19.48 9.12 -3.60
CA SER A 135 20.18 8.85 -2.33
C SER A 135 19.58 7.66 -1.53
N TRP A 136 18.54 6.99 -2.02
CA TRP A 136 18.01 5.81 -1.35
C TRP A 136 19.04 4.69 -1.27
N GLY A 137 19.27 4.18 -0.07
CA GLY A 137 20.27 3.13 0.19
C GLY A 137 21.68 3.63 0.41
N THR A 138 21.96 4.94 0.20
CA THR A 138 23.23 5.59 0.51
C THR A 138 23.11 6.55 1.67
N ASP A 139 22.07 7.35 1.70
CA ASP A 139 21.82 8.31 2.76
C ASP A 139 20.89 7.72 3.85
N PRO A 140 21.10 8.04 5.11
CA PRO A 140 20.20 7.62 6.17
C PRO A 140 18.85 8.37 6.07
N VAL A 141 17.80 7.73 6.55
CA VAL A 141 16.52 8.41 6.82
C VAL A 141 16.76 9.51 7.85
N LEU A 142 16.20 10.70 7.59
CA LEU A 142 16.33 11.85 8.50
C LEU A 142 15.72 11.56 9.87
N PRO A 143 16.25 12.12 10.96
CA PRO A 143 15.58 12.12 12.25
C PRO A 143 14.19 12.76 12.15
N GLN A 144 13.23 12.27 12.92
CA GLN A 144 11.84 12.73 12.88
C GLN A 144 11.70 14.26 13.03
N SER A 145 12.60 14.91 13.80
CA SER A 145 12.61 16.36 13.97
C SER A 145 12.95 17.14 12.69
N GLN A 146 13.47 16.46 11.66
CA GLN A 146 13.85 17.06 10.37
C GLN A 146 12.88 16.70 9.25
N TRP A 147 11.86 15.87 9.52
CA TRP A 147 10.86 15.54 8.53
C TRP A 147 10.04 16.77 8.16
N THR A 148 9.80 16.94 6.88
CA THR A 148 8.93 18.00 6.36
C THR A 148 7.72 17.38 5.66
N ILE A 149 6.63 18.14 5.62
CA ILE A 149 5.42 17.75 4.91
C ILE A 149 5.36 18.62 3.67
N LEU A 150 5.30 17.93 2.51
CA LEU A 150 5.03 18.55 1.22
C LEU A 150 3.51 18.64 1.02
N ASP A 151 3.10 19.56 0.15
CA ASP A 151 1.72 19.62 -0.35
C ASP A 151 0.65 19.64 0.77
N ARG A 152 0.80 20.58 1.72
CA ARG A 152 -0.23 20.83 2.74
C ARG A 152 -1.50 21.49 2.20
N GLU A 153 -1.54 21.79 0.91
CA GLU A 153 -2.73 22.36 0.29
C GLU A 153 -3.91 21.40 0.41
N ALA A 154 -5.05 21.97 0.80
CA ALA A 154 -6.28 21.19 0.94
C ALA A 154 -6.57 20.45 -0.37
N LEU A 155 -6.78 19.15 -0.29
CA LEU A 155 -7.36 18.40 -1.38
C LEU A 155 -8.79 18.87 -1.56
N PRO A 156 -9.28 19.02 -2.81
CA PRO A 156 -10.67 19.40 -3.03
C PRO A 156 -11.61 18.40 -2.35
N ALA A 157 -12.69 18.95 -1.77
CA ALA A 157 -13.76 18.18 -1.17
C ALA A 157 -14.47 17.31 -2.23
#